data_e3b492e90a28f2bda0e7b14d6020a572
#
_entry.id   e3b492e90a28f2bda0e7b14d6020a572
#
_cell.length_a   1.000
_cell.length_b   1.000
_cell.length_c   1.000
_cell.angle_alpha   90.00
_cell.angle_beta   90.00
_cell.angle_gamma   90.00
#
_symmetry.space_group_name_H-M   'P 1'
#
loop_
_entity.id
_entity.type
_entity.pdbx_description
1 polymer ?
#
loop_
_entity_poly.entity_id
_entity_poly.type
_entity_poly.pdbx_seq_one_letter_code
_entity_poly.pdbx_strand_id
1 'polypeptide(L)'
;MGSHIIIIMTKRNIIIVNCGSTSINFVEDVLNRGYNPIFLDTRPIDSEEGQKFGELVFTSHAHIKNVELIHEQESYEDTLELVRQYDPLLILPGTEKGVVLATRLAYDLNLKGNSIENIDEMTLKNEMKNRIRERGLRSIRGKVVSSIDEAIEFYDAEGLKEVVLKPTSSAGSVGVHICSNKQEMISALEDSFSKTNLYGEALSEMLVQECIVGDEYIVNTVSCEGMHRVTLVWKYNKIKTAEGAIIYDTCETVNELNIAEAEMIEYAYDVADAMGIQYGPVHGEYMID
;
A
#
# COMPACT_ATOMS: atom_id res chain seq x y z
N MET A 1 2.63 29.12 52.40
CA MET A 1 1.70 28.39 51.50
C MET A 1 2.38 28.28 50.15
N GLY A 2 2.94 27.12 49.82
CA GLY A 2 3.61 26.89 48.54
C GLY A 2 2.57 26.58 47.48
N SER A 3 2.47 27.42 46.47
CA SER A 3 1.64 27.18 45.30
C SER A 3 2.25 26.04 44.47
N HIS A 4 1.66 24.87 44.49
CA HIS A 4 2.02 23.80 43.60
C HIS A 4 1.44 24.12 42.23
N ILE A 5 2.30 24.48 41.28
CA ILE A 5 1.93 24.59 39.87
C ILE A 5 1.85 23.18 39.37
N ILE A 6 0.64 22.65 39.19
CA ILE A 6 0.41 21.40 38.46
C ILE A 6 0.48 21.75 36.99
N ILE A 7 1.61 21.44 36.35
CA ILE A 7 1.72 21.46 34.88
C ILE A 7 0.96 20.22 34.38
N ILE A 8 -0.28 20.43 33.96
CA ILE A 8 -1.00 19.40 33.18
C ILE A 8 -0.34 19.38 31.80
N MET A 9 0.58 18.46 31.59
CA MET A 9 1.08 18.20 30.25
C MET A 9 -0.09 17.60 29.46
N THR A 10 -0.70 18.38 28.58
CA THR A 10 -1.64 17.87 27.59
C THR A 10 -0.90 16.88 26.70
N LYS A 11 -1.43 15.66 26.58
CA LYS A 11 -0.88 14.66 25.66
C LYS A 11 -0.96 15.23 24.24
N ARG A 12 0.14 15.14 23.49
CA ARG A 12 0.15 15.55 22.07
C ARG A 12 -0.62 14.54 21.23
N ASN A 13 -1.35 15.02 20.25
CA ASN A 13 -2.20 14.21 19.40
C ASN A 13 -1.40 13.59 18.24
N ILE A 14 -1.75 12.36 17.91
CA ILE A 14 -1.30 11.66 16.69
C ILE A 14 -2.54 11.21 15.94
N ILE A 15 -2.68 11.67 14.71
CA ILE A 15 -3.81 11.30 13.85
C ILE A 15 -3.44 10.09 13.01
N ILE A 16 -4.32 9.08 12.99
CA ILE A 16 -4.19 7.87 12.18
C ILE A 16 -5.33 7.87 11.16
N VAL A 17 -4.96 7.98 9.88
CA VAL A 17 -5.93 8.06 8.78
C VAL A 17 -6.29 6.65 8.30
N ASN A 18 -7.59 6.32 8.31
CA ASN A 18 -8.10 5.01 7.92
C ASN A 18 -7.48 3.86 8.74
N CYS A 19 -7.61 3.94 10.05
CA CYS A 19 -7.17 2.84 10.91
C CYS A 19 -8.00 1.58 10.63
N GLY A 20 -7.33 0.45 10.42
CA GLY A 20 -7.98 -0.84 10.17
C GLY A 20 -6.96 -1.97 10.12
N SER A 21 -7.41 -3.24 10.23
CA SER A 21 -6.53 -4.40 10.21
C SER A 21 -5.37 -4.25 11.22
N THR A 22 -4.13 -4.47 10.78
CA THR A 22 -2.93 -4.41 11.62
C THR A 22 -2.57 -3.02 12.13
N SER A 23 -3.08 -1.95 11.49
CA SER A 23 -2.77 -0.57 11.92
C SER A 23 -3.38 -0.19 13.27
N ILE A 24 -4.28 -1.01 13.81
CA ILE A 24 -4.76 -0.85 15.19
C ILE A 24 -3.60 -0.93 16.20
N ASN A 25 -2.52 -1.64 15.87
CA ASN A 25 -1.32 -1.70 16.71
C ASN A 25 -0.64 -0.33 16.86
N PHE A 26 -0.81 0.59 15.91
CA PHE A 26 -0.32 1.98 16.05
C PHE A 26 -1.00 2.69 17.22
N VAL A 27 -2.26 2.38 17.49
CA VAL A 27 -3.00 2.96 18.61
C VAL A 27 -2.38 2.56 19.94
N GLU A 28 -2.08 1.27 20.09
CA GLU A 28 -1.44 0.76 21.30
C GLU A 28 -0.05 1.38 21.48
N ASP A 29 0.73 1.48 20.41
CA ASP A 29 2.07 2.07 20.46
C ASP A 29 2.01 3.57 20.81
N VAL A 30 1.08 4.31 20.20
CA VAL A 30 0.82 5.72 20.50
C VAL A 30 0.46 5.93 21.98
N LEU A 31 -0.45 5.10 22.50
CA LEU A 31 -0.87 5.15 23.91
C LEU A 31 0.27 4.79 24.86
N ASN A 32 1.04 3.74 24.55
CA ASN A 32 2.18 3.29 25.35
C ASN A 32 3.30 4.32 25.42
N ARG A 33 3.44 5.14 24.38
CA ARG A 33 4.38 6.29 24.33
C ARG A 33 3.84 7.56 25.01
N GLY A 34 2.62 7.50 25.52
CA GLY A 34 2.02 8.62 26.26
C GLY A 34 1.39 9.70 25.38
N TYR A 35 1.19 9.42 24.08
CA TYR A 35 0.46 10.28 23.16
C TYR A 35 -1.03 9.98 23.16
N ASN A 36 -1.80 10.81 22.46
CA ASN A 36 -3.25 10.66 22.30
C ASN A 36 -3.57 10.30 20.84
N PRO A 37 -4.03 9.05 20.54
CA PRO A 37 -4.42 8.67 19.20
C PRO A 37 -5.79 9.23 18.84
N ILE A 38 -5.93 9.70 17.60
CA ILE A 38 -7.19 10.15 17.00
C ILE A 38 -7.35 9.44 15.67
N PHE A 39 -8.50 8.83 15.41
CA PHE A 39 -8.82 8.24 14.13
C PHE A 39 -9.48 9.24 13.22
N LEU A 40 -8.95 9.39 12.01
CA LEU A 40 -9.62 10.09 10.91
C LEU A 40 -10.08 9.02 9.90
N ASP A 41 -11.39 8.83 9.81
CA ASP A 41 -12.00 7.88 8.87
C ASP A 41 -12.47 8.61 7.61
N THR A 42 -12.06 8.10 6.45
CA THR A 42 -12.48 8.63 5.13
C THR A 42 -13.77 7.99 4.61
N ARG A 43 -14.30 6.98 5.31
CA ARG A 43 -15.57 6.36 4.93
C ARG A 43 -16.73 7.24 5.38
N PRO A 44 -17.78 7.35 4.55
CA PRO A 44 -18.97 8.09 4.95
C PRO A 44 -19.59 7.51 6.24
N ILE A 45 -19.97 8.38 7.18
CA ILE A 45 -20.55 8.02 8.48
C ILE A 45 -21.75 7.06 8.32
N ASP A 46 -22.57 7.30 7.29
CA ASP A 46 -23.80 6.56 7.03
C ASP A 46 -23.59 5.30 6.17
N SER A 47 -22.35 4.99 5.77
CA SER A 47 -22.08 3.80 4.97
C SER A 47 -22.13 2.54 5.84
N GLU A 48 -22.67 1.45 5.28
CA GLU A 48 -22.69 0.14 5.91
C GLU A 48 -21.27 -0.34 6.26
N GLU A 49 -20.28 0.01 5.42
CA GLU A 49 -18.87 -0.29 5.64
C GLU A 49 -18.27 0.49 6.81
N GLY A 50 -18.60 1.77 6.96
CA GLY A 50 -18.17 2.61 8.07
C GLY A 50 -18.72 2.12 9.40
N GLN A 51 -20.01 1.75 9.45
CA GLN A 51 -20.64 1.19 10.64
C GLN A 51 -20.04 -0.16 11.04
N LYS A 52 -19.91 -1.09 10.09
CA LYS A 52 -19.29 -2.42 10.34
C LYS A 52 -17.83 -2.32 10.80
N PHE A 53 -17.10 -1.34 10.27
CA PHE A 53 -15.72 -1.12 10.68
C PHE A 53 -15.64 -0.59 12.12
N GLY A 54 -16.45 0.39 12.47
CA GLY A 54 -16.53 0.88 13.84
C GLY A 54 -16.81 -0.24 14.83
N GLU A 55 -17.81 -1.08 14.54
CA GLU A 55 -18.15 -2.25 15.36
C GLU A 55 -16.97 -3.24 15.45
N LEU A 56 -16.30 -3.57 14.34
CA LEU A 56 -15.20 -4.52 14.31
C LEU A 56 -14.01 -4.03 15.12
N VAL A 57 -13.59 -2.78 14.97
CA VAL A 57 -12.47 -2.18 15.70
C VAL A 57 -12.76 -2.15 17.19
N PHE A 58 -13.93 -1.66 17.58
CA PHE A 58 -14.29 -1.54 18.99
C PHE A 58 -14.60 -2.88 19.66
N THR A 59 -15.03 -3.89 18.89
CA THR A 59 -15.30 -5.24 19.43
C THR A 59 -14.02 -6.05 19.57
N SER A 60 -13.16 -6.04 18.56
CA SER A 60 -11.91 -6.82 18.52
C SER A 60 -10.85 -6.27 19.48
N HIS A 61 -10.90 -4.97 19.78
CA HIS A 61 -9.92 -4.25 20.59
C HIS A 61 -10.60 -3.52 21.75
N ALA A 62 -11.52 -4.20 22.44
CA ALA A 62 -12.31 -3.64 23.54
C ALA A 62 -11.46 -3.10 24.71
N HIS A 63 -10.18 -3.42 24.76
CA HIS A 63 -9.23 -2.84 25.71
C HIS A 63 -8.75 -1.44 25.32
N ILE A 64 -8.86 -1.07 24.04
CA ILE A 64 -8.56 0.29 23.54
C ILE A 64 -9.81 1.13 23.77
N LYS A 65 -9.81 1.85 24.88
CA LYS A 65 -10.94 2.73 25.25
C LYS A 65 -10.58 4.18 25.00
N ASN A 66 -11.60 4.96 24.63
CA ASN A 66 -11.52 6.42 24.52
C ASN A 66 -10.59 6.93 23.41
N VAL A 67 -10.55 6.25 22.25
CA VAL A 67 -9.96 6.82 21.04
C VAL A 67 -11.02 7.68 20.38
N GLU A 68 -10.68 8.93 20.10
CA GLU A 68 -11.56 9.85 19.40
C GLU A 68 -11.62 9.48 17.92
N LEU A 69 -12.83 9.45 17.37
CA LEU A 69 -13.09 9.21 15.95
C LEU A 69 -13.61 10.50 15.32
N ILE A 70 -12.92 10.96 14.29
CA ILE A 70 -13.35 12.05 13.44
C ILE A 70 -13.48 11.55 12.00
N HIS A 71 -14.25 12.26 11.18
CA HIS A 71 -14.51 11.88 9.81
C HIS A 71 -14.03 12.94 8.83
N GLU A 72 -13.58 12.47 7.66
CA GLU A 72 -13.31 13.32 6.52
C GLU A 72 -14.57 14.12 6.18
N GLN A 73 -14.40 15.41 5.91
CA GLN A 73 -15.49 16.33 5.60
C GLN A 73 -15.77 16.34 4.09
N GLU A 74 -16.83 17.03 3.67
CA GLU A 74 -17.21 17.14 2.26
C GLU A 74 -16.13 17.80 1.39
N SER A 75 -15.35 18.73 1.97
CA SER A 75 -14.20 19.33 1.29
C SER A 75 -12.90 19.01 2.02
N TYR A 76 -11.79 19.03 1.25
CA TYR A 76 -10.46 18.89 1.83
C TYR A 76 -10.14 20.03 2.80
N GLU A 77 -10.55 21.26 2.48
CA GLU A 77 -10.33 22.44 3.27
C GLU A 77 -11.00 22.33 4.65
N ASP A 78 -12.22 21.82 4.71
CA ASP A 78 -12.94 21.60 5.95
C ASP A 78 -12.28 20.47 6.78
N THR A 79 -11.80 19.42 6.11
CA THR A 79 -11.04 18.34 6.76
C THR A 79 -9.73 18.87 7.35
N LEU A 80 -9.00 19.70 6.60
CA LEU A 80 -7.75 20.32 7.06
C LEU A 80 -7.98 21.21 8.28
N GLU A 81 -9.04 22.02 8.25
CA GLU A 81 -9.37 22.91 9.38
C GLU A 81 -9.81 22.09 10.62
N LEU A 82 -10.59 21.04 10.46
CA LEU A 82 -10.91 20.11 11.53
C LEU A 82 -9.65 19.51 12.15
N VAL A 83 -8.75 18.98 11.32
CA VAL A 83 -7.49 18.34 11.77
C VAL A 83 -6.59 19.36 12.47
N ARG A 84 -6.53 20.60 11.98
CA ARG A 84 -5.75 21.71 12.58
C ARG A 84 -6.15 21.99 14.01
N GLN A 85 -7.43 21.88 14.36
CA GLN A 85 -7.95 22.14 15.73
C GLN A 85 -7.39 21.15 16.76
N TYR A 86 -6.95 19.97 16.30
CA TYR A 86 -6.32 18.97 17.17
C TYR A 86 -4.83 19.20 17.42
N ASP A 87 -4.20 20.17 16.78
CA ASP A 87 -2.75 20.46 16.90
C ASP A 87 -1.90 19.16 16.86
N PRO A 88 -1.97 18.36 15.77
CA PRO A 88 -1.31 17.07 15.72
C PRO A 88 0.21 17.21 15.69
N LEU A 89 0.89 16.31 16.41
CA LEU A 89 2.35 16.14 16.30
C LEU A 89 2.72 15.42 15.01
N LEU A 90 1.88 14.47 14.60
CA LEU A 90 2.14 13.56 13.49
C LEU A 90 0.82 13.06 12.90
N ILE A 91 0.81 12.83 11.60
CA ILE A 91 -0.29 12.19 10.87
C ILE A 91 0.25 10.95 10.18
N LEU A 92 -0.33 9.79 10.49
CA LEU A 92 0.08 8.48 9.98
C LEU A 92 -1.00 7.89 9.07
N PRO A 93 -0.66 7.33 7.91
CA PRO A 93 -1.59 6.47 7.19
C PRO A 93 -1.76 5.15 7.94
N GLY A 94 -2.98 4.76 8.26
CA GLY A 94 -3.28 3.47 8.88
C GLY A 94 -3.43 2.35 7.85
N THR A 95 -3.83 2.69 6.63
CA THR A 95 -3.93 1.77 5.49
C THR A 95 -3.47 2.47 4.22
N GLU A 96 -3.29 1.70 3.13
CA GLU A 96 -2.94 2.24 1.80
C GLU A 96 -3.90 3.35 1.36
N LYS A 97 -5.20 3.20 1.59
CA LYS A 97 -6.21 4.22 1.27
C LYS A 97 -6.02 5.54 2.03
N GLY A 98 -5.34 5.51 3.18
CA GLY A 98 -5.06 6.70 3.99
C GLY A 98 -3.82 7.49 3.54
N VAL A 99 -2.97 6.94 2.65
CA VAL A 99 -1.67 7.52 2.30
C VAL A 99 -1.81 8.92 1.69
N VAL A 100 -2.68 9.07 0.72
CA VAL A 100 -2.88 10.36 0.01
C VAL A 100 -3.32 11.45 0.98
N LEU A 101 -4.38 11.19 1.75
CA LEU A 101 -4.91 12.18 2.69
C LEU A 101 -3.92 12.49 3.81
N ALA A 102 -3.29 11.48 4.40
CA ALA A 102 -2.29 11.68 5.46
C ALA A 102 -1.10 12.51 4.98
N THR A 103 -0.60 12.24 3.77
CA THR A 103 0.53 12.99 3.18
C THR A 103 0.15 14.47 2.93
N ARG A 104 -1.02 14.72 2.33
CA ARG A 104 -1.50 16.09 2.07
C ARG A 104 -1.70 16.88 3.36
N LEU A 105 -2.37 16.30 4.35
CA LEU A 105 -2.60 16.94 5.65
C LEU A 105 -1.27 17.24 6.38
N ALA A 106 -0.33 16.29 6.37
CA ALA A 106 0.99 16.50 6.97
C ALA A 106 1.75 17.65 6.30
N TYR A 107 1.70 17.73 4.96
CA TYR A 107 2.31 18.80 4.18
C TYR A 107 1.70 20.17 4.51
N ASP A 108 0.37 20.30 4.44
CA ASP A 108 -0.32 21.58 4.65
C ASP A 108 -0.28 22.06 6.13
N LEU A 109 -0.05 21.13 7.06
CA LEU A 109 0.20 21.46 8.47
C LEU A 109 1.68 21.60 8.83
N ASN A 110 2.58 21.52 7.82
CA ASN A 110 4.03 21.62 8.00
C ASN A 110 4.58 20.62 9.04
N LEU A 111 4.05 19.38 9.00
CA LEU A 111 4.49 18.27 9.82
C LEU A 111 5.53 17.40 9.08
N LYS A 112 6.26 16.57 9.84
CA LYS A 112 7.14 15.56 9.26
C LYS A 112 6.31 14.54 8.47
N GLY A 113 6.70 14.27 7.23
CA GLY A 113 6.00 13.36 6.33
C GLY A 113 6.74 13.21 5.00
N ASN A 114 6.18 12.44 4.09
CA ASN A 114 6.69 12.29 2.73
C ASN A 114 6.29 13.49 1.86
N SER A 115 7.01 13.70 0.74
CA SER A 115 6.68 14.78 -0.18
C SER A 115 5.34 14.54 -0.88
N ILE A 116 4.55 15.60 -1.00
CA ILE A 116 3.32 15.61 -1.78
C ILE A 116 3.58 15.34 -3.28
N GLU A 117 4.76 15.73 -3.78
CA GLU A 117 5.16 15.54 -5.16
C GLU A 117 5.34 14.07 -5.54
N ASN A 118 5.53 13.18 -4.56
CA ASN A 118 5.78 11.76 -4.78
C ASN A 118 4.56 10.88 -4.46
N ILE A 119 3.37 11.46 -4.28
CA ILE A 119 2.16 10.70 -3.91
C ILE A 119 1.81 9.65 -4.96
N ASP A 120 1.87 10.03 -6.24
CA ASP A 120 1.50 9.14 -7.33
C ASP A 120 2.46 7.95 -7.43
N GLU A 121 3.76 8.18 -7.28
CA GLU A 121 4.77 7.12 -7.26
C GLU A 121 4.60 6.19 -6.06
N MET A 122 4.15 6.70 -4.92
CA MET A 122 3.92 5.89 -3.72
C MET A 122 2.61 5.08 -3.78
N THR A 123 1.63 5.47 -4.60
CA THR A 123 0.27 4.90 -4.56
C THR A 123 -0.17 4.23 -5.86
N LEU A 124 0.41 4.61 -7.00
CA LEU A 124 0.07 4.09 -8.32
C LEU A 124 1.15 3.15 -8.84
N LYS A 125 0.81 1.87 -9.05
CA LYS A 125 1.77 0.82 -9.46
C LYS A 125 2.50 1.11 -10.78
N ASN A 126 1.87 1.80 -11.71
CA ASN A 126 2.48 2.21 -12.98
C ASN A 126 3.50 3.34 -12.74
N GLU A 127 3.16 4.35 -11.95
CA GLU A 127 4.06 5.47 -11.64
C GLU A 127 5.26 4.98 -10.81
N MET A 128 5.03 4.13 -9.82
CA MET A 128 6.10 3.44 -9.09
C MET A 128 7.09 2.75 -10.03
N LYS A 129 6.59 1.93 -10.98
CA LYS A 129 7.43 1.21 -11.93
C LYS A 129 8.20 2.15 -12.86
N ASN A 130 7.57 3.23 -13.33
CA ASN A 130 8.21 4.25 -14.14
C ASN A 130 9.35 4.92 -13.36
N ARG A 131 9.08 5.31 -12.12
CA ARG A 131 10.07 5.95 -11.25
C ARG A 131 11.26 5.05 -10.95
N ILE A 132 11.02 3.77 -10.64
CA ILE A 132 12.08 2.76 -10.44
C ILE A 132 12.97 2.69 -11.69
N ARG A 133 12.39 2.63 -12.89
CA ARG A 133 13.11 2.58 -14.17
C ARG A 133 13.90 3.85 -14.45
N GLU A 134 13.33 5.02 -14.19
CA GLU A 134 14.02 6.32 -14.36
C GLU A 134 15.26 6.45 -13.46
N ARG A 135 15.23 5.78 -12.31
CA ARG A 135 16.38 5.70 -11.40
C ARG A 135 17.40 4.62 -11.79
N GLY A 136 17.18 3.94 -12.91
CA GLY A 136 18.08 2.89 -13.42
C GLY A 136 17.99 1.56 -12.66
N LEU A 137 16.97 1.39 -11.82
CA LEU A 137 16.74 0.15 -11.09
C LEU A 137 15.95 -0.86 -11.95
N ARG A 138 16.10 -2.14 -11.67
CA ARG A 138 15.33 -3.20 -12.32
C ARG A 138 13.86 -3.05 -11.97
N SER A 139 13.03 -2.88 -12.97
CA SER A 139 11.57 -2.80 -12.81
C SER A 139 10.90 -3.87 -13.66
N ILE A 140 9.79 -4.42 -13.18
CA ILE A 140 8.98 -5.35 -13.96
C ILE A 140 8.49 -4.64 -15.22
N ARG A 141 8.82 -5.19 -16.40
CA ARG A 141 8.37 -4.63 -17.68
C ARG A 141 6.88 -4.86 -17.83
N GLY A 142 6.13 -3.81 -18.13
CA GLY A 142 4.70 -3.91 -18.29
C GLY A 142 4.11 -2.66 -18.95
N LYS A 143 2.96 -2.87 -19.61
CA LYS A 143 2.19 -1.83 -20.28
C LYS A 143 0.71 -2.03 -20.02
N VAL A 144 0.00 -0.95 -19.72
CA VAL A 144 -1.47 -0.95 -19.77
C VAL A 144 -1.88 -0.89 -21.23
N VAL A 145 -2.77 -1.77 -21.63
CA VAL A 145 -3.27 -1.90 -23.00
C VAL A 145 -4.79 -1.84 -23.02
N SER A 146 -5.34 -1.19 -24.04
CA SER A 146 -6.77 -1.07 -24.28
C SER A 146 -7.24 -1.92 -25.46
N SER A 147 -6.31 -2.61 -26.13
CA SER A 147 -6.59 -3.48 -27.25
C SER A 147 -5.62 -4.65 -27.34
N ILE A 148 -6.02 -5.68 -28.07
CA ILE A 148 -5.17 -6.85 -28.35
C ILE A 148 -3.97 -6.44 -29.20
N ASP A 149 -4.15 -5.53 -30.15
CA ASP A 149 -3.06 -5.06 -31.03
C ASP A 149 -1.96 -4.37 -30.23
N GLU A 150 -2.31 -3.51 -29.27
CA GLU A 150 -1.35 -2.88 -28.35
C GLU A 150 -0.59 -3.90 -27.50
N ALA A 151 -1.28 -4.97 -27.07
CA ALA A 151 -0.66 -6.05 -26.31
C ALA A 151 0.35 -6.85 -27.17
N ILE A 152 -0.01 -7.15 -28.41
CA ILE A 152 0.87 -7.83 -29.35
C ILE A 152 2.11 -6.98 -29.65
N GLU A 153 1.91 -5.70 -29.93
CA GLU A 153 3.02 -4.76 -30.18
C GLU A 153 4.00 -4.72 -28.99
N PHE A 154 3.48 -4.60 -27.78
CA PHE A 154 4.30 -4.59 -26.56
C PHE A 154 5.02 -5.93 -26.34
N TYR A 155 4.31 -7.06 -26.51
CA TYR A 155 4.88 -8.39 -26.37
C TYR A 155 6.08 -8.62 -27.31
N ASP A 156 5.93 -8.21 -28.58
CA ASP A 156 6.96 -8.37 -29.60
C ASP A 156 8.13 -7.39 -29.39
N ALA A 157 7.83 -6.13 -29.09
CA ALA A 157 8.85 -5.10 -28.88
C ALA A 157 9.77 -5.41 -27.69
N GLU A 158 9.19 -5.96 -26.62
CA GLU A 158 9.94 -6.32 -25.39
C GLU A 158 10.55 -7.74 -25.45
N GLY A 159 10.26 -8.53 -26.51
CA GLY A 159 10.75 -9.89 -26.67
C GLY A 159 10.29 -10.84 -25.55
N LEU A 160 9.06 -10.62 -25.05
CA LEU A 160 8.51 -11.39 -23.95
C LEU A 160 8.25 -12.84 -24.40
N LYS A 161 8.32 -13.78 -23.45
CA LYS A 161 7.99 -15.19 -23.68
C LYS A 161 6.72 -15.57 -22.92
N GLU A 162 6.75 -15.34 -21.63
CA GLU A 162 5.64 -15.54 -20.71
C GLU A 162 5.18 -14.19 -20.17
N VAL A 163 3.88 -14.02 -20.03
CA VAL A 163 3.31 -12.77 -19.53
C VAL A 163 2.25 -13.04 -18.47
N VAL A 164 2.09 -12.06 -17.59
CA VAL A 164 0.98 -11.99 -16.65
C VAL A 164 0.04 -10.88 -17.11
N LEU A 165 -1.23 -11.22 -17.23
CA LEU A 165 -2.31 -10.25 -17.46
C LEU A 165 -3.02 -9.95 -16.15
N LYS A 166 -3.29 -8.68 -15.88
CA LYS A 166 -4.02 -8.25 -14.68
C LYS A 166 -5.00 -7.14 -15.05
N PRO A 167 -6.22 -7.13 -14.54
CA PRO A 167 -7.07 -5.95 -14.61
C PRO A 167 -6.39 -4.77 -13.87
N THR A 168 -6.52 -3.56 -14.40
CA THR A 168 -5.94 -2.35 -13.77
C THR A 168 -6.63 -1.98 -12.47
N SER A 169 -7.88 -2.39 -12.29
CA SER A 169 -8.76 -2.04 -11.15
C SER A 169 -9.06 -3.21 -10.21
N SER A 170 -8.26 -4.30 -10.23
CA SER A 170 -8.53 -5.50 -9.42
C SER A 170 -7.54 -5.67 -8.26
N ALA A 171 -8.03 -6.23 -7.15
CA ALA A 171 -7.25 -6.66 -6.00
C ALA A 171 -7.40 -8.19 -5.78
N GLY A 172 -6.43 -8.82 -5.09
CA GLY A 172 -6.57 -10.19 -4.63
C GLY A 172 -6.50 -11.26 -5.72
N SER A 173 -5.70 -11.07 -6.77
CA SER A 173 -5.49 -12.04 -7.86
C SER A 173 -6.72 -12.36 -8.72
N VAL A 174 -7.84 -11.63 -8.58
CA VAL A 174 -9.03 -11.82 -9.42
C VAL A 174 -8.76 -11.33 -10.83
N GLY A 175 -9.02 -12.19 -11.83
CA GLY A 175 -8.80 -11.88 -13.26
C GLY A 175 -7.33 -11.88 -13.69
N VAL A 176 -6.43 -12.45 -12.89
CA VAL A 176 -5.01 -12.65 -13.25
C VAL A 176 -4.87 -13.89 -14.11
N HIS A 177 -4.19 -13.76 -15.26
CA HIS A 177 -3.87 -14.86 -16.15
C HIS A 177 -2.35 -14.94 -16.36
N ILE A 178 -1.78 -16.12 -16.24
CA ILE A 178 -0.39 -16.40 -16.66
C ILE A 178 -0.45 -17.06 -18.01
N CYS A 179 0.17 -16.44 -19.00
CA CYS A 179 0.17 -16.90 -20.38
C CYS A 179 1.60 -17.31 -20.79
N SER A 180 1.75 -18.56 -21.19
CA SER A 180 3.06 -19.14 -21.56
C SER A 180 3.52 -18.76 -22.96
N ASN A 181 2.66 -18.12 -23.76
CA ASN A 181 2.93 -17.70 -25.13
C ASN A 181 1.94 -16.62 -25.59
N LYS A 182 2.25 -16.03 -26.75
CA LYS A 182 1.44 -14.97 -27.37
C LYS A 182 -0.01 -15.40 -27.63
N GLN A 183 -0.26 -16.62 -28.06
CA GLN A 183 -1.59 -17.10 -28.41
C GLN A 183 -2.49 -17.20 -27.15
N GLU A 184 -1.93 -17.70 -26.05
CA GLU A 184 -2.63 -17.73 -24.76
C GLU A 184 -2.93 -16.31 -24.27
N MET A 185 -1.98 -15.37 -24.43
CA MET A 185 -2.19 -13.97 -24.10
C MET A 185 -3.37 -13.37 -24.87
N ILE A 186 -3.42 -13.59 -26.20
CA ILE A 186 -4.51 -13.10 -27.05
C ILE A 186 -5.84 -13.65 -26.58
N SER A 187 -5.93 -14.98 -26.40
CA SER A 187 -7.18 -15.63 -25.97
C SER A 187 -7.65 -15.16 -24.59
N ALA A 188 -6.72 -14.94 -23.66
CA ALA A 188 -7.04 -14.42 -22.32
C ALA A 188 -7.50 -12.97 -22.36
N LEU A 189 -6.96 -12.13 -23.26
CA LEU A 189 -7.42 -10.75 -23.47
C LEU A 189 -8.80 -10.70 -24.12
N GLU A 190 -9.08 -11.54 -25.14
CA GLU A 190 -10.40 -11.67 -25.76
C GLU A 190 -11.47 -12.02 -24.72
N ASP A 191 -11.17 -13.00 -23.86
CA ASP A 191 -12.05 -13.40 -22.76
C ASP A 191 -12.23 -12.26 -21.74
N SER A 192 -11.14 -11.58 -21.35
CA SER A 192 -11.16 -10.50 -20.36
C SER A 192 -11.94 -9.29 -20.84
N PHE A 193 -11.71 -8.80 -22.07
CA PHE A 193 -12.44 -7.66 -22.63
C PHE A 193 -13.92 -7.96 -22.93
N SER A 194 -14.31 -9.23 -22.96
CA SER A 194 -15.73 -9.63 -23.07
C SER A 194 -16.46 -9.62 -21.73
N LYS A 195 -15.75 -9.46 -20.60
CA LYS A 195 -16.30 -9.55 -19.25
C LYS A 195 -16.47 -8.17 -18.61
N THR A 196 -17.26 -8.16 -17.54
CA THR A 196 -17.37 -7.00 -16.64
C THR A 196 -16.53 -7.24 -15.37
N ASN A 197 -16.06 -6.15 -14.77
CA ASN A 197 -15.39 -6.19 -13.47
C ASN A 197 -16.40 -6.53 -12.34
N LEU A 198 -15.91 -6.61 -11.09
CA LEU A 198 -16.73 -6.87 -9.90
C LEU A 198 -17.82 -5.83 -9.67
N TYR A 199 -17.75 -4.67 -10.33
CA TYR A 199 -18.71 -3.57 -10.23
C TYR A 199 -19.70 -3.53 -11.42
N GLY A 200 -19.64 -4.52 -12.34
CA GLY A 200 -20.51 -4.60 -13.53
C GLY A 200 -20.08 -3.69 -14.69
N GLU A 201 -18.88 -3.09 -14.64
CA GLU A 201 -18.34 -2.24 -15.71
C GLU A 201 -17.50 -3.10 -16.67
N ALA A 202 -17.57 -2.81 -17.98
CA ALA A 202 -16.76 -3.48 -18.99
C ALA A 202 -15.27 -3.27 -18.70
N LEU A 203 -14.46 -4.32 -18.77
CA LEU A 203 -13.01 -4.22 -18.66
C LEU A 203 -12.47 -3.57 -19.93
N SER A 204 -12.07 -2.32 -19.84
CA SER A 204 -11.54 -1.53 -20.96
C SER A 204 -10.01 -1.52 -21.04
N GLU A 205 -9.34 -1.92 -19.95
CA GLU A 205 -7.89 -1.88 -19.85
C GLU A 205 -7.36 -3.10 -19.08
N MET A 206 -6.24 -3.62 -19.54
CA MET A 206 -5.50 -4.70 -18.90
C MET A 206 -4.01 -4.33 -18.80
N LEU A 207 -3.37 -4.69 -17.70
CA LEU A 207 -1.92 -4.65 -17.57
C LEU A 207 -1.34 -5.94 -18.15
N VAL A 208 -0.51 -5.83 -19.18
CA VAL A 208 0.36 -6.89 -19.70
C VAL A 208 1.74 -6.69 -19.10
N GLN A 209 2.28 -7.67 -18.40
CA GLN A 209 3.62 -7.58 -17.84
C GLN A 209 4.41 -8.86 -18.06
N GLU A 210 5.74 -8.77 -18.03
CA GLU A 210 6.61 -9.95 -18.04
C GLU A 210 6.28 -10.86 -16.86
N CYS A 211 6.35 -12.18 -17.09
CA CYS A 211 6.23 -13.17 -16.03
C CYS A 211 7.63 -13.41 -15.45
N ILE A 212 7.80 -13.11 -14.18
CA ILE A 212 9.00 -13.45 -13.43
C ILE A 212 8.75 -14.79 -12.76
N VAL A 213 9.61 -15.76 -13.03
CA VAL A 213 9.57 -17.09 -12.40
C VAL A 213 10.63 -17.08 -11.31
N GLY A 214 10.19 -17.14 -10.06
CA GLY A 214 11.08 -17.07 -8.92
C GLY A 214 10.33 -17.12 -7.60
N ASP A 215 11.07 -16.92 -6.54
CA ASP A 215 10.53 -16.85 -5.17
C ASP A 215 10.02 -15.43 -4.88
N GLU A 216 8.84 -15.34 -4.25
CA GLU A 216 8.25 -14.05 -3.83
C GLU A 216 8.53 -13.79 -2.36
N TYR A 217 8.99 -12.58 -2.10
CA TYR A 217 9.34 -12.09 -0.77
C TYR A 217 8.62 -10.80 -0.45
N ILE A 218 8.44 -10.57 0.85
CA ILE A 218 8.07 -9.28 1.41
C ILE A 218 9.25 -8.73 2.18
N VAL A 219 9.61 -7.49 1.90
CA VAL A 219 10.53 -6.71 2.74
C VAL A 219 9.74 -5.58 3.38
N ASN A 220 9.51 -5.68 4.68
CA ASN A 220 8.93 -4.59 5.44
C ASN A 220 10.04 -3.68 5.95
N THR A 221 9.94 -2.40 5.65
CA THR A 221 10.87 -1.39 6.13
C THR A 221 10.17 -0.30 6.91
N VAL A 222 10.92 0.43 7.70
CA VAL A 222 10.51 1.69 8.31
C VAL A 222 11.56 2.75 8.02
N SER A 223 11.11 3.96 7.70
CA SER A 223 11.97 5.08 7.34
C SER A 223 11.81 6.23 8.33
N CYS A 224 12.92 6.89 8.62
CA CYS A 224 12.95 8.12 9.40
C CYS A 224 14.05 9.03 8.85
N GLU A 225 13.65 10.20 8.36
CA GLU A 225 14.57 11.17 7.74
C GLU A 225 15.39 10.55 6.58
N GLY A 226 14.75 9.71 5.76
CA GLY A 226 15.36 9.00 4.63
C GLY A 226 16.27 7.83 5.03
N MET A 227 16.42 7.53 6.30
CA MET A 227 17.15 6.34 6.76
C MET A 227 16.19 5.16 6.84
N HIS A 228 16.43 4.14 6.03
CA HIS A 228 15.60 2.93 5.94
C HIS A 228 16.14 1.83 6.87
N ARG A 229 15.23 1.07 7.47
CA ARG A 229 15.55 -0.10 8.30
C ARG A 229 14.56 -1.21 8.00
N VAL A 230 15.06 -2.40 7.66
CA VAL A 230 14.23 -3.61 7.58
C VAL A 230 13.72 -3.95 8.97
N THR A 231 12.43 -4.23 9.06
CA THR A 231 11.78 -4.71 10.27
C THR A 231 11.47 -6.20 10.18
N LEU A 232 11.20 -6.71 8.97
CA LEU A 232 10.84 -8.09 8.75
C LEU A 232 11.01 -8.45 7.27
N VAL A 233 11.47 -9.68 7.02
CA VAL A 233 11.48 -10.30 5.70
C VAL A 233 10.65 -11.58 5.77
N TRP A 234 9.72 -11.74 4.83
CA TRP A 234 8.93 -12.94 4.65
C TRP A 234 9.14 -13.52 3.26
N LYS A 235 9.05 -14.85 3.18
CA LYS A 235 8.95 -15.58 1.92
C LYS A 235 7.54 -16.14 1.78
N TYR A 236 6.92 -15.90 0.61
CA TYR A 236 5.66 -16.52 0.25
C TYR A 236 5.88 -17.88 -0.43
N ASN A 237 5.22 -18.89 0.08
CA ASN A 237 5.08 -20.17 -0.60
C ASN A 237 3.70 -20.21 -1.25
N LYS A 238 3.70 -20.41 -2.57
CA LYS A 238 2.46 -20.46 -3.37
C LYS A 238 2.24 -21.87 -3.88
N ILE A 239 0.98 -22.29 -3.94
CA ILE A 239 0.57 -23.54 -4.54
C ILE A 239 -0.43 -23.28 -5.66
N LYS A 240 -0.42 -24.17 -6.65
CA LYS A 240 -1.42 -24.18 -7.71
C LYS A 240 -2.53 -25.14 -7.33
N THR A 241 -3.78 -24.65 -7.29
CA THR A 241 -4.95 -25.48 -7.02
C THR A 241 -5.26 -26.43 -8.19
N ALA A 242 -6.14 -27.38 -7.96
CA ALA A 242 -6.58 -28.29 -9.00
C ALA A 242 -7.28 -27.57 -10.16
N GLU A 243 -7.92 -26.44 -9.88
CA GLU A 243 -8.59 -25.56 -10.85
C GLU A 243 -7.60 -24.61 -11.56
N GLY A 244 -6.30 -24.65 -11.19
CA GLY A 244 -5.24 -23.86 -11.83
C GLY A 244 -5.02 -22.48 -11.21
N ALA A 245 -5.76 -22.11 -10.16
CA ALA A 245 -5.51 -20.85 -9.44
C ALA A 245 -4.22 -20.94 -8.60
N ILE A 246 -3.49 -19.84 -8.52
CA ILE A 246 -2.34 -19.70 -7.62
C ILE A 246 -2.81 -19.06 -6.34
N ILE A 247 -2.59 -19.75 -5.22
CA ILE A 247 -2.95 -19.25 -3.89
C ILE A 247 -1.72 -19.24 -2.98
N TYR A 248 -1.73 -18.37 -1.98
CA TYR A 248 -0.75 -18.39 -0.90
C TYR A 248 -1.03 -19.56 0.02
N ASP A 249 -0.04 -20.43 0.22
CA ASP A 249 -0.11 -21.56 1.12
C ASP A 249 0.45 -21.20 2.51
N THR A 250 1.70 -20.75 2.53
CA THR A 250 2.37 -20.30 3.75
C THR A 250 3.12 -18.99 3.55
N CYS A 251 3.37 -18.32 4.67
CA CYS A 251 4.24 -17.16 4.75
C CYS A 251 5.27 -17.42 5.85
N GLU A 252 6.54 -17.52 5.48
CA GLU A 252 7.61 -17.89 6.39
C GLU A 252 8.52 -16.71 6.68
N THR A 253 8.87 -16.49 7.95
CA THR A 253 9.85 -15.48 8.32
C THR A 253 11.25 -15.93 7.93
N VAL A 254 11.97 -15.07 7.22
CA VAL A 254 13.38 -15.29 6.88
C VAL A 254 14.25 -14.78 8.03
N ASN A 255 14.87 -15.71 8.77
CA ASN A 255 15.69 -15.38 9.94
C ASN A 255 17.19 -15.29 9.60
N GLU A 256 17.64 -16.02 8.59
CA GLU A 256 19.01 -16.01 8.10
C GLU A 256 19.00 -15.69 6.61
N LEU A 257 19.69 -14.64 6.23
CA LEU A 257 19.73 -14.15 4.85
C LEU A 257 20.82 -14.86 4.06
N ASN A 258 20.46 -15.33 2.87
CA ASN A 258 21.44 -15.68 1.86
C ASN A 258 21.88 -14.41 1.05
N ILE A 259 22.78 -14.58 0.09
CA ILE A 259 23.34 -13.45 -0.69
C ILE A 259 22.23 -12.75 -1.48
N ALA A 260 21.36 -13.50 -2.18
CA ALA A 260 20.30 -12.92 -2.99
C ALA A 260 19.26 -12.16 -2.15
N GLU A 261 18.92 -12.68 -0.96
CA GLU A 261 18.03 -12.02 -0.02
C GLU A 261 18.67 -10.73 0.56
N ALA A 262 19.97 -10.73 0.80
CA ALA A 262 20.68 -9.51 1.21
C ALA A 262 20.70 -8.46 0.10
N GLU A 263 20.94 -8.84 -1.16
CA GLU A 263 20.87 -7.96 -2.32
C GLU A 263 19.46 -7.42 -2.54
N MET A 264 18.43 -8.23 -2.31
CA MET A 264 17.03 -7.80 -2.35
C MET A 264 16.74 -6.70 -1.30
N ILE A 265 17.31 -6.79 -0.11
CA ILE A 265 17.15 -5.76 0.93
C ILE A 265 17.80 -4.44 0.49
N GLU A 266 18.99 -4.48 -0.08
CA GLU A 266 19.63 -3.26 -0.62
C GLU A 266 18.80 -2.67 -1.76
N TYR A 267 18.28 -3.53 -2.65
CA TYR A 267 17.34 -3.08 -3.68
C TYR A 267 16.06 -2.45 -3.09
N ALA A 268 15.53 -2.99 -2.00
CA ALA A 268 14.37 -2.41 -1.32
C ALA A 268 14.65 -1.01 -0.76
N TYR A 269 15.87 -0.77 -0.28
CA TYR A 269 16.29 0.58 0.14
C TYR A 269 16.40 1.53 -1.05
N ASP A 270 17.02 1.09 -2.14
CA ASP A 270 17.13 1.88 -3.37
C ASP A 270 15.74 2.25 -3.94
N VAL A 271 14.78 1.32 -3.87
CA VAL A 271 13.38 1.58 -4.25
C VAL A 271 12.74 2.62 -3.32
N ALA A 272 12.93 2.52 -2.01
CA ALA A 272 12.38 3.50 -1.07
C ALA A 272 12.98 4.90 -1.30
N ASP A 273 14.28 4.98 -1.59
CA ASP A 273 14.96 6.23 -1.99
C ASP A 273 14.40 6.77 -3.32
N ALA A 274 14.20 5.90 -4.31
CA ALA A 274 13.64 6.28 -5.61
C ALA A 274 12.23 6.86 -5.48
N MET A 275 11.40 6.30 -4.59
CA MET A 275 10.06 6.80 -4.27
C MET A 275 10.08 8.06 -3.40
N GLY A 276 11.24 8.47 -2.89
CA GLY A 276 11.36 9.62 -2.00
C GLY A 276 10.76 9.40 -0.61
N ILE A 277 10.75 8.15 -0.13
CA ILE A 277 10.23 7.82 1.20
C ILE A 277 11.16 8.38 2.26
N GLN A 278 10.67 9.33 3.04
CA GLN A 278 11.40 9.94 4.16
C GLN A 278 10.93 9.40 5.51
N TYR A 279 9.64 9.08 5.63
CA TYR A 279 9.01 8.66 6.88
C TYR A 279 7.98 7.56 6.66
N GLY A 280 7.87 6.67 7.63
CA GLY A 280 6.81 5.69 7.73
C GLY A 280 7.19 4.29 7.28
N PRO A 281 6.24 3.34 7.40
CA PRO A 281 6.43 1.96 6.98
C PRO A 281 6.23 1.81 5.47
N VAL A 282 6.96 0.85 4.90
CA VAL A 282 6.75 0.35 3.53
C VAL A 282 6.61 -1.16 3.57
N HIS A 283 5.62 -1.67 2.84
CA HIS A 283 5.40 -3.09 2.59
C HIS A 283 5.71 -3.35 1.12
N GLY A 284 6.92 -3.84 0.83
CA GLY A 284 7.38 -4.10 -0.52
C GLY A 284 7.31 -5.58 -0.87
N GLU A 285 6.74 -5.91 -2.03
CA GLU A 285 6.71 -7.26 -2.61
C GLU A 285 7.78 -7.37 -3.70
N TYR A 286 8.65 -8.36 -3.59
CA TYR A 286 9.82 -8.55 -4.44
C TYR A 286 9.88 -9.98 -4.98
N MET A 287 10.43 -10.14 -6.20
CA MET A 287 10.73 -11.44 -6.78
C MET A 287 12.23 -11.63 -6.90
N ILE A 288 12.73 -12.78 -6.48
CA ILE A 288 14.09 -13.26 -6.77
C ILE A 288 13.98 -14.32 -7.84
N ASP A 289 14.56 -14.07 -9.02
CA ASP A 289 14.60 -14.94 -10.20
C ASP A 289 15.95 -15.68 -10.36
#